data_c768d60cb8b2fdc1ee0f4332532793d6
#
_entry.id   c768d60cb8b2fdc1ee0f4332532793d6
#
_cell.length_a   1.000
_cell.length_b   1.000
_cell.length_c   1.000
_cell.angle_alpha   90.00
_cell.angle_beta   90.00
_cell.angle_gamma   90.00
#
_symmetry.space_group_name_H-M   'P 1'
#
loop_
_entity.id
_entity.type
_entity.pdbx_description
1 polymer ?
#
loop_
_entity_poly.entity_id
_entity_poly.type
_entity_poly.pdbx_seq_one_letter_code
_entity_poly.pdbx_strand_id
1 'polypeptide(L)'
;IDPHKGKAGAREVKRLVRDFGVRGFKFHPTMQGFFPNDRDACYTVLEACAEEGVITLFHTGQTGVGSGMRGGMGMRLKYSNPMHLDDVAVDFPDMPIILAHPSFPWTEEGLAVAQHKPNVYYDMSGWSPKYFPETFIRYANSILKKKMLLEPRRMLTTASFKKQREC
;
A
#
# COMPACT_ATOMS: atom_id res chain seq x y z
N ILE A 1 12.71 1.82 4.14
CA ILE A 1 13.72 2.15 3.13
C ILE A 1 13.40 3.50 2.50
N ASP A 2 14.40 4.23 2.01
CA ASP A 2 14.24 5.54 1.41
C ASP A 2 14.60 5.48 -0.08
N PRO A 3 13.64 5.65 -1.00
CA PRO A 3 13.89 5.58 -2.43
C PRO A 3 14.83 6.70 -2.94
N HIS A 4 14.82 7.89 -2.32
CA HIS A 4 15.70 8.99 -2.69
C HIS A 4 17.21 8.69 -2.56
N LYS A 5 17.55 7.61 -1.86
CA LYS A 5 18.94 7.14 -1.73
C LYS A 5 19.44 6.36 -2.97
N GLY A 6 18.60 6.12 -3.97
CA GLY A 6 18.96 5.47 -5.23
C GLY A 6 19.82 4.22 -5.00
N LYS A 7 21.02 4.17 -5.61
CA LYS A 7 21.94 3.02 -5.48
C LYS A 7 22.32 2.65 -4.04
N ALA A 8 22.40 3.62 -3.13
CA ALA A 8 22.67 3.33 -1.72
C ALA A 8 21.46 2.65 -1.06
N GLY A 9 20.23 3.09 -1.38
CA GLY A 9 19.01 2.43 -0.95
C GLY A 9 18.89 1.01 -1.50
N ALA A 10 19.21 0.79 -2.76
CA ALA A 10 19.23 -0.53 -3.38
C ALA A 10 20.22 -1.50 -2.70
N ARG A 11 21.44 -1.03 -2.40
CA ARG A 11 22.41 -1.84 -1.62
C ARG A 11 21.88 -2.18 -0.24
N GLU A 12 21.21 -1.24 0.41
CA GLU A 12 20.62 -1.46 1.73
C GLU A 12 19.47 -2.48 1.69
N VAL A 13 18.62 -2.47 0.66
CA VAL A 13 17.61 -3.53 0.42
C VAL A 13 18.28 -4.89 0.41
N LYS A 14 19.29 -5.07 -0.45
CA LYS A 14 20.00 -6.35 -0.59
C LYS A 14 20.65 -6.79 0.71
N ARG A 15 21.29 -5.86 1.43
CA ARG A 15 21.91 -6.15 2.74
C ARG A 15 20.88 -6.61 3.76
N LEU A 16 19.75 -5.89 3.89
CA LEU A 16 18.72 -6.21 4.87
C LEU A 16 18.04 -7.56 4.58
N VAL A 17 17.86 -7.89 3.32
CA VAL A 17 17.31 -9.20 2.92
C VAL A 17 18.30 -10.32 3.25
N ARG A 18 19.57 -10.19 2.84
CA ARG A 18 20.57 -11.25 2.94
C ARG A 18 21.08 -11.46 4.34
N ASP A 19 21.36 -10.38 5.07
CA ASP A 19 21.97 -10.45 6.39
C ASP A 19 20.96 -10.61 7.52
N PHE A 20 19.71 -10.12 7.32
CA PHE A 20 18.68 -10.07 8.37
C PHE A 20 17.39 -10.80 8.01
N GLY A 21 17.28 -11.35 6.81
CA GLY A 21 16.10 -12.11 6.38
C GLY A 21 14.84 -11.24 6.24
N VAL A 22 14.97 -9.94 5.96
CA VAL A 22 13.83 -9.03 5.74
C VAL A 22 13.04 -9.51 4.54
N ARG A 23 11.71 -9.62 4.70
CA ARG A 23 10.80 -10.19 3.69
C ARG A 23 9.97 -9.13 2.95
N GLY A 24 10.06 -7.87 3.34
CA GLY A 24 9.36 -6.79 2.68
C GLY A 24 9.74 -5.41 3.21
N PHE A 25 9.39 -4.38 2.44
CA PHE A 25 9.68 -2.99 2.77
C PHE A 25 8.43 -2.14 2.70
N LYS A 26 8.25 -1.28 3.73
CA LYS A 26 7.21 -0.26 3.75
C LYS A 26 7.72 1.04 3.15
N PHE A 27 6.91 1.59 2.23
CA PHE A 27 7.05 2.93 1.67
C PHE A 27 5.89 3.81 2.10
N HIS A 28 6.17 5.08 2.35
CA HIS A 28 5.15 6.06 2.67
C HIS A 28 5.29 7.28 1.76
N PRO A 29 4.71 7.23 0.53
CA PRO A 29 4.95 8.23 -0.51
C PRO A 29 4.68 9.66 -0.05
N THR A 30 3.57 9.90 0.68
CA THR A 30 3.24 11.23 1.22
C THR A 30 4.30 11.74 2.20
N MET A 31 4.82 10.91 3.10
CA MET A 31 5.84 11.32 4.07
C MET A 31 7.22 11.47 3.44
N GLN A 32 7.55 10.61 2.50
CA GLN A 32 8.85 10.58 1.84
C GLN A 32 8.91 11.51 0.62
N GLY A 33 7.74 12.03 0.14
CA GLY A 33 7.67 13.04 -0.90
C GLY A 33 8.03 12.56 -2.30
N PHE A 34 7.59 11.36 -2.69
CA PHE A 34 7.83 10.81 -4.02
C PHE A 34 6.57 10.21 -4.66
N PHE A 35 6.52 10.17 -5.97
CA PHE A 35 5.55 9.37 -6.72
C PHE A 35 6.09 7.95 -6.89
N PRO A 36 5.33 6.90 -6.56
CA PRO A 36 5.78 5.52 -6.73
C PRO A 36 6.22 5.15 -8.15
N ASN A 37 5.61 5.76 -9.16
CA ASN A 37 5.93 5.58 -10.58
C ASN A 37 6.99 6.54 -11.12
N ASP A 38 7.64 7.33 -10.28
CA ASP A 38 8.79 8.15 -10.67
C ASP A 38 10.01 7.24 -10.86
N ARG A 39 10.36 7.01 -12.14
CA ARG A 39 11.43 6.09 -12.51
C ARG A 39 12.80 6.54 -11.99
N ASP A 40 13.07 7.83 -12.02
CA ASP A 40 14.35 8.38 -11.59
C ASP A 40 14.52 8.36 -10.07
N ALA A 41 13.45 8.65 -9.34
CA ALA A 41 13.48 8.72 -7.88
C ALA A 41 13.34 7.35 -7.18
N CYS A 42 12.60 6.40 -7.76
CA CYS A 42 12.12 5.23 -7.04
C CYS A 42 12.59 3.89 -7.60
N TYR A 43 12.73 3.75 -8.93
CA TYR A 43 12.88 2.44 -9.56
C TYR A 43 14.16 1.71 -9.20
N THR A 44 15.28 2.40 -9.01
CA THR A 44 16.53 1.75 -8.57
C THR A 44 16.36 0.94 -7.26
N VAL A 45 15.49 1.42 -6.35
CA VAL A 45 15.20 0.71 -5.10
C VAL A 45 14.15 -0.38 -5.32
N LEU A 46 13.14 -0.14 -6.18
CA LEU A 46 12.12 -1.14 -6.51
C LEU A 46 12.71 -2.31 -7.30
N GLU A 47 13.63 -2.05 -8.22
CA GLU A 47 14.41 -3.09 -8.93
C GLU A 47 15.12 -4.02 -7.92
N ALA A 48 15.79 -3.44 -6.92
CA ALA A 48 16.41 -4.24 -5.89
C ALA A 48 15.41 -5.07 -5.05
N CYS A 49 14.20 -4.53 -4.79
CA CYS A 49 13.14 -5.29 -4.14
C CYS A 49 12.64 -6.45 -5.02
N ALA A 50 12.47 -6.21 -6.32
CA ALA A 50 12.03 -7.22 -7.28
C ALA A 50 13.09 -8.33 -7.44
N GLU A 51 14.36 -7.96 -7.58
CA GLU A 51 15.49 -8.92 -7.67
C GLU A 51 15.61 -9.83 -6.44
N GLU A 52 15.38 -9.29 -5.25
CA GLU A 52 15.42 -10.05 -3.99
C GLU A 52 14.08 -10.76 -3.70
N GLY A 53 13.06 -10.62 -4.56
CA GLY A 53 11.77 -11.28 -4.43
C GLY A 53 10.99 -10.90 -3.17
N VAL A 54 11.14 -9.67 -2.69
CA VAL A 54 10.50 -9.20 -1.46
C VAL A 54 9.23 -8.40 -1.71
N ILE A 55 8.35 -8.38 -0.72
CA ILE A 55 7.09 -7.65 -0.76
C ILE A 55 7.34 -6.14 -0.65
N THR A 56 6.61 -5.37 -1.45
CA THR A 56 6.56 -3.91 -1.30
C THR A 56 5.19 -3.49 -0.79
N LEU A 57 5.16 -2.78 0.34
CA LEU A 57 3.96 -2.26 0.98
C LEU A 57 3.94 -0.74 0.87
N PHE A 58 2.99 -0.17 0.16
CA PHE A 58 2.85 1.28 -0.01
C PHE A 58 1.68 1.81 0.82
N HIS A 59 1.92 2.88 1.58
CA HIS A 59 0.83 3.67 2.13
C HIS A 59 0.03 4.29 1.00
N THR A 60 -1.28 4.08 0.98
CA THR A 60 -2.20 4.64 -0.01
C THR A 60 -3.32 5.43 0.66
N GLY A 61 -3.71 6.52 0.03
CA GLY A 61 -4.74 7.42 0.56
C GLY A 61 -4.24 8.45 1.57
N GLN A 62 -5.19 9.00 2.29
CA GLN A 62 -4.96 10.01 3.33
C GLN A 62 -4.19 9.42 4.50
N THR A 63 -3.25 10.21 5.05
CA THR A 63 -2.49 9.86 6.25
C THR A 63 -2.99 10.65 7.47
N GLY A 64 -2.96 10.03 8.64
CA GLY A 64 -3.19 10.72 9.91
C GLY A 64 -2.05 11.64 10.29
N VAL A 65 -0.85 11.45 9.74
CA VAL A 65 0.31 12.33 9.99
C VAL A 65 0.06 13.69 9.37
N GLY A 66 0.19 14.75 10.19
CA GLY A 66 -0.07 16.13 9.78
C GLY A 66 -1.56 16.52 9.71
N SER A 67 -2.49 15.58 9.96
CA SER A 67 -3.92 15.86 9.95
C SER A 67 -4.28 16.91 11.02
N GLY A 68 -5.02 17.96 10.61
CA GLY A 68 -5.36 19.09 11.49
C GLY A 68 -4.23 20.06 11.80
N MET A 69 -3.00 19.81 11.37
CA MET A 69 -1.86 20.69 11.56
C MET A 69 -1.78 21.75 10.46
N ARG A 70 -1.16 22.89 10.77
CA ARG A 70 -0.97 23.97 9.79
C ARG A 70 -0.28 23.46 8.53
N GLY A 71 -0.90 23.67 7.37
CA GLY A 71 -0.40 23.19 6.08
C GLY A 71 -0.18 21.67 6.01
N GLY A 72 -0.87 20.88 6.88
CA GLY A 72 -0.69 19.43 6.91
C GLY A 72 0.75 19.00 7.17
N MET A 73 1.56 19.79 7.87
CA MET A 73 3.01 19.61 8.04
C MET A 73 3.78 19.52 6.69
N GLY A 74 3.27 20.19 5.65
CA GLY A 74 3.88 20.19 4.31
C GLY A 74 3.63 18.92 3.48
N MET A 75 2.88 17.97 3.99
CA MET A 75 2.59 16.72 3.28
C MET A 75 1.62 16.93 2.13
N ARG A 76 1.87 16.23 1.02
CA ARG A 76 1.01 16.28 -0.17
C ARG A 76 0.41 14.89 -0.41
N LEU A 77 -0.89 14.77 -0.17
CA LEU A 77 -1.62 13.48 -0.26
C LEU A 77 -1.53 12.84 -1.65
N LYS A 78 -1.41 13.64 -2.71
CA LYS A 78 -1.34 13.17 -4.10
C LYS A 78 -0.29 12.08 -4.34
N TYR A 79 0.79 12.06 -3.56
CA TYR A 79 1.82 11.03 -3.68
C TYR A 79 1.32 9.62 -3.32
N SER A 80 0.28 9.53 -2.50
CA SER A 80 -0.30 8.26 -2.05
C SER A 80 -1.56 7.86 -2.83
N ASN A 81 -1.79 8.44 -4.02
CA ASN A 81 -2.85 7.94 -4.91
C ASN A 81 -2.46 6.55 -5.44
N PRO A 82 -3.30 5.51 -5.25
CA PRO A 82 -2.99 4.14 -5.66
C PRO A 82 -2.79 3.97 -7.17
N MET A 83 -3.30 4.89 -8.01
CA MET A 83 -3.09 4.83 -9.46
C MET A 83 -1.61 4.91 -9.87
N HIS A 84 -0.74 5.50 -9.05
CA HIS A 84 0.71 5.46 -9.31
C HIS A 84 1.29 4.04 -9.22
N LEU A 85 0.61 3.12 -8.53
CA LEU A 85 1.02 1.73 -8.41
C LEU A 85 0.53 0.86 -9.57
N ASP A 86 -0.35 1.39 -10.43
CA ASP A 86 -0.71 0.73 -11.69
C ASP A 86 0.49 0.59 -12.61
N ASP A 87 1.25 1.68 -12.81
CA ASP A 87 2.47 1.68 -13.61
C ASP A 87 3.55 0.77 -12.99
N VAL A 88 3.76 0.87 -11.68
CA VAL A 88 4.72 0.02 -10.96
C VAL A 88 4.39 -1.46 -11.11
N ALA A 89 3.11 -1.82 -11.07
CA ALA A 89 2.68 -3.21 -11.22
C ALA A 89 2.86 -3.75 -12.65
N VAL A 90 2.82 -2.87 -13.66
CA VAL A 90 3.16 -3.21 -15.05
C VAL A 90 4.65 -3.44 -15.20
N ASP A 91 5.46 -2.53 -14.65
CA ASP A 91 6.91 -2.56 -14.81
C ASP A 91 7.58 -3.68 -13.99
N PHE A 92 6.94 -4.11 -12.88
CA PHE A 92 7.40 -5.18 -11.98
C PHE A 92 6.33 -6.26 -11.79
N PRO A 93 5.97 -7.05 -12.82
CA PRO A 93 4.82 -7.94 -12.80
C PRO A 93 4.92 -9.09 -11.79
N ASP A 94 6.13 -9.47 -11.40
CA ASP A 94 6.38 -10.56 -10.45
C ASP A 94 6.60 -10.06 -9.00
N MET A 95 6.72 -8.74 -8.79
CA MET A 95 6.90 -8.15 -7.46
C MET A 95 5.54 -8.02 -6.75
N PRO A 96 5.35 -8.63 -5.57
CA PRO A 96 4.13 -8.43 -4.79
C PRO A 96 4.04 -6.99 -4.26
N ILE A 97 2.95 -6.31 -4.59
CA ILE A 97 2.65 -4.93 -4.17
C ILE A 97 1.44 -4.96 -3.26
N ILE A 98 1.53 -4.34 -2.09
CA ILE A 98 0.42 -4.23 -1.14
C ILE A 98 0.02 -2.76 -1.02
N LEU A 99 -1.26 -2.46 -1.32
CA LEU A 99 -1.88 -1.18 -1.02
C LEU A 99 -2.29 -1.17 0.46
N ALA A 100 -1.63 -0.35 1.27
CA ALA A 100 -1.94 -0.26 2.69
C ALA A 100 -3.08 0.71 2.94
N HIS A 101 -4.06 0.24 3.72
CA HIS A 101 -5.27 0.95 4.13
C HIS A 101 -6.32 1.08 3.00
N PRO A 102 -7.58 1.48 3.30
CA PRO A 102 -8.65 1.60 2.31
C PRO A 102 -8.48 2.71 1.26
N SER A 103 -7.34 3.36 1.20
CA SER A 103 -6.95 4.38 0.19
C SER A 103 -7.85 5.62 0.10
N PHE A 104 -8.60 5.97 1.16
CA PHE A 104 -9.45 7.18 1.13
C PHE A 104 -8.66 8.44 0.70
N PRO A 105 -9.16 9.30 -0.21
CA PRO A 105 -10.45 9.22 -0.88
C PRO A 105 -10.47 8.37 -2.16
N TRP A 106 -9.37 7.77 -2.57
CA TRP A 106 -9.17 7.03 -3.83
C TRP A 106 -9.41 5.51 -3.65
N THR A 107 -10.44 5.15 -2.89
CA THR A 107 -10.75 3.73 -2.64
C THR A 107 -11.10 2.98 -3.92
N GLU A 108 -11.87 3.60 -4.81
CA GLU A 108 -12.33 2.99 -6.06
C GLU A 108 -11.15 2.72 -7.01
N GLU A 109 -10.21 3.66 -7.09
CA GLU A 109 -8.98 3.53 -7.87
C GLU A 109 -8.11 2.38 -7.32
N GLY A 110 -7.95 2.30 -6.00
CA GLY A 110 -7.22 1.20 -5.37
C GLY A 110 -7.86 -0.16 -5.63
N LEU A 111 -9.20 -0.25 -5.58
CA LEU A 111 -9.94 -1.46 -5.92
C LEU A 111 -9.75 -1.84 -7.39
N ALA A 112 -9.78 -0.86 -8.29
CA ALA A 112 -9.57 -1.07 -9.73
C ALA A 112 -8.16 -1.62 -10.00
N VAL A 113 -7.13 -1.01 -9.42
CA VAL A 113 -5.73 -1.48 -9.58
C VAL A 113 -5.59 -2.90 -9.03
N ALA A 114 -6.08 -3.17 -7.81
CA ALA A 114 -5.99 -4.50 -7.20
C ALA A 114 -6.75 -5.57 -8.00
N GLN A 115 -7.87 -5.21 -8.62
CA GLN A 115 -8.64 -6.12 -9.48
C GLN A 115 -7.90 -6.39 -10.79
N HIS A 116 -7.31 -5.36 -11.39
CA HIS A 116 -6.70 -5.45 -12.72
C HIS A 116 -5.31 -6.13 -12.69
N LYS A 117 -4.51 -5.90 -11.65
CA LYS A 117 -3.13 -6.39 -11.54
C LYS A 117 -3.05 -7.65 -10.68
N PRO A 118 -2.54 -8.78 -11.19
CA PRO A 118 -2.47 -10.04 -10.43
C PRO A 118 -1.56 -9.96 -9.21
N ASN A 119 -0.50 -9.16 -9.27
CA ASN A 119 0.52 -8.97 -8.23
C ASN A 119 0.18 -7.89 -7.19
N VAL A 120 -0.98 -7.22 -7.29
CA VAL A 120 -1.40 -6.18 -6.35
C VAL A 120 -2.42 -6.73 -5.35
N TYR A 121 -2.16 -6.51 -4.08
CA TYR A 121 -2.97 -6.93 -2.93
C TYR A 121 -3.42 -5.71 -2.13
N TYR A 122 -4.43 -5.88 -1.28
CA TYR A 122 -4.98 -4.79 -0.48
C TYR A 122 -4.94 -5.14 1.00
N ASP A 123 -4.35 -4.27 1.82
CA ASP A 123 -4.34 -4.40 3.27
C ASP A 123 -5.47 -3.57 3.90
N MET A 124 -6.22 -4.19 4.79
CA MET A 124 -7.40 -3.62 5.44
C MET A 124 -7.08 -2.94 6.79
N SER A 125 -5.81 -2.76 7.11
CA SER A 125 -5.38 -2.16 8.38
C SER A 125 -5.61 -0.65 8.46
N GLY A 126 -5.35 -0.07 9.63
CA GLY A 126 -5.31 1.38 9.85
C GLY A 126 -6.65 2.06 10.06
N TRP A 127 -7.76 1.47 9.63
CA TRP A 127 -9.11 2.01 9.76
C TRP A 127 -10.01 1.08 10.56
N SER A 128 -10.92 1.64 11.34
CA SER A 128 -11.98 0.83 11.93
C SER A 128 -12.96 0.41 10.83
N PRO A 129 -13.41 -0.85 10.80
CA PRO A 129 -14.33 -1.36 9.79
C PRO A 129 -15.62 -0.56 9.62
N LYS A 130 -16.06 0.14 10.67
CA LYS A 130 -17.23 1.02 10.62
C LYS A 130 -17.11 2.19 9.63
N TYR A 131 -15.88 2.52 9.24
CA TYR A 131 -15.59 3.60 8.28
C TYR A 131 -15.26 3.08 6.88
N PHE A 132 -15.28 1.77 6.68
CA PHE A 132 -15.03 1.22 5.35
C PHE A 132 -16.16 1.60 4.39
N PRO A 133 -15.84 2.11 3.19
CA PRO A 133 -16.84 2.32 2.15
C PRO A 133 -17.57 1.02 1.82
N GLU A 134 -18.86 1.09 1.47
CA GLU A 134 -19.65 -0.11 1.13
C GLU A 134 -19.08 -0.85 -0.08
N THR A 135 -18.58 -0.11 -1.07
CA THR A 135 -17.90 -0.69 -2.23
C THR A 135 -16.69 -1.52 -1.80
N PHE A 136 -15.85 -1.00 -0.89
CA PHE A 136 -14.69 -1.72 -0.37
C PHE A 136 -15.10 -3.05 0.28
N ILE A 137 -16.13 -3.04 1.13
CA ILE A 137 -16.65 -4.25 1.79
C ILE A 137 -17.18 -5.25 0.76
N ARG A 138 -17.92 -4.77 -0.26
CA ARG A 138 -18.46 -5.61 -1.32
C ARG A 138 -17.36 -6.32 -2.11
N TYR A 139 -16.32 -5.59 -2.51
CA TYR A 139 -15.17 -6.16 -3.24
C TYR A 139 -14.37 -7.13 -2.36
N ALA A 140 -14.15 -6.80 -1.10
CA ALA A 140 -13.46 -7.67 -0.15
C ALA A 140 -14.16 -9.03 0.05
N ASN A 141 -15.50 -9.05 0.00
CA ASN A 141 -16.29 -10.27 0.15
C ASN A 141 -16.58 -11.01 -1.17
N SER A 142 -16.12 -10.48 -2.30
CA SER A 142 -16.40 -11.06 -3.63
C SER A 142 -15.12 -11.17 -4.48
N ILE A 143 -14.95 -10.26 -5.42
CA ILE A 143 -13.92 -10.32 -6.47
C ILE A 143 -12.50 -10.31 -5.89
N LEU A 144 -12.25 -9.50 -4.85
CA LEU A 144 -10.92 -9.38 -4.24
C LEU A 144 -10.71 -10.24 -3.00
N LYS A 145 -11.62 -11.15 -2.68
CA LYS A 145 -11.57 -11.96 -1.45
C LYS A 145 -10.20 -12.64 -1.20
N LYS A 146 -9.52 -13.09 -2.26
CA LYS A 146 -8.21 -13.74 -2.17
C LYS A 146 -7.03 -12.78 -2.14
N LYS A 147 -7.29 -11.49 -2.33
CA LYS A 147 -6.29 -10.43 -2.39
C LYS A 147 -6.36 -9.46 -1.22
N MET A 148 -7.37 -9.60 -0.36
CA MET A 148 -7.53 -8.80 0.86
C MET A 148 -6.71 -9.41 1.99
N LEU A 149 -5.84 -8.59 2.58
CA LEU A 149 -5.00 -8.95 3.70
C LEU A 149 -5.59 -8.34 4.97
N LEU A 150 -5.82 -9.19 5.97
CA LEU A 150 -6.30 -8.80 7.29
C LEU A 150 -5.18 -9.01 8.31
N GLU A 151 -4.97 -8.05 9.19
CA GLU A 151 -4.13 -8.27 10.36
C GLU A 151 -4.75 -9.37 11.22
N PRO A 152 -4.00 -10.44 11.60
CA PRO A 152 -4.55 -11.63 12.26
C PRO A 152 -5.32 -11.36 13.58
N ARG A 153 -5.08 -10.20 14.22
CA ARG A 153 -5.71 -9.82 15.48
C ARG A 153 -7.14 -9.33 15.36
N ARG A 154 -7.68 -9.15 14.14
CA ARG A 154 -9.08 -8.77 13.91
C ARG A 154 -9.67 -9.58 12.77
N MET A 155 -9.91 -10.85 13.01
CA MET A 155 -10.78 -11.65 12.13
C MET A 155 -12.19 -11.04 12.15
N LEU A 156 -12.46 -10.21 11.15
CA LEU A 156 -13.80 -9.71 10.89
C LEU A 156 -14.59 -10.80 10.18
N THR A 157 -15.30 -11.60 10.94
CA THR A 157 -16.32 -12.46 10.35
C THR A 157 -17.45 -11.59 9.81
N THR A 158 -18.18 -12.09 8.82
CA THR A 158 -19.40 -11.43 8.30
C THR A 158 -20.40 -11.08 9.41
N ALA A 159 -20.39 -11.82 10.51
CA ALA A 159 -21.16 -11.54 11.73
C ALA A 159 -20.66 -10.26 12.46
N SER A 160 -19.35 -9.96 12.46
CA SER A 160 -18.81 -8.73 13.05
C SER A 160 -19.23 -7.48 12.27
N PHE A 161 -19.36 -7.55 10.94
CA PHE A 161 -19.86 -6.45 10.13
C PHE A 161 -21.34 -6.15 10.37
N LYS A 162 -22.19 -7.18 10.56
CA LYS A 162 -23.62 -7.00 10.89
C LYS A 162 -23.83 -6.36 12.26
N LYS A 163 -23.13 -6.85 13.28
CA LYS A 163 -23.30 -6.38 14.67
C LYS A 163 -22.84 -4.92 14.89
N GLN A 164 -21.96 -4.37 14.02
CA GLN A 164 -21.49 -2.98 14.11
C GLN A 164 -22.40 -1.98 13.40
N ARG A 165 -23.39 -2.42 12.61
CA ARG A 165 -24.42 -1.54 12.01
C ARG A 165 -25.63 -1.33 12.91
N GLU A 166 -25.77 -2.09 14.01
CA GLU A 166 -26.92 -2.05 14.92
C GLU A 166 -26.65 -1.27 16.23
N CYS A 167 -25.49 -0.57 16.32
CA CYS A 167 -25.14 0.27 17.46
C CYS A 167 -25.03 1.75 17.06
#